data_e6637f769647f44ff73357405ca9111a
#
_entry.id   e6637f769647f44ff73357405ca9111a
#
_cell.length_a   1.000
_cell.length_b   1.000
_cell.length_c   1.000
_cell.angle_alpha   90.00
_cell.angle_beta   90.00
_cell.angle_gamma   90.00
#
_symmetry.space_group_name_H-M   'P 1'
#
loop_
_entity.id
_entity.type
_entity.pdbx_description
1 polymer ?
#
loop_
_entity_poly.entity_id
_entity_poly.type
_entity_poly.pdbx_seq_one_letter_code
_entity_poly.pdbx_strand_id
1 'polypeptide(L)'
;GGAPAEVNDQQWRNQIRLYEPAEGIYIAPRAPTNNWNLWHEGHIDDLFDRLIENCVMLAGVNPDKVYLMGYSAGGDGVYQLAPRLADRFAAAAMMAGHPNDASPLGLRNLPFAIFSGADDAAYRRNKIAAEWSAKLDDLAKQDPGGYPHRLNIYPGLGHWMNRKDAEAVPWMANLTRNPWPDKIVWHQSGRLHDRFYWLALPAGTAQRGLTIRATASHNTITLDAPGVPRLTLRLHDRLVDLDQPVRVVLNGKTVFDGKVNRQADAILKSLQQRADPHSAATALLDVAEKTGGE
;
A
#
# COMPACT_ATOMS: atom_id res chain seq x y z
N GLY A 1 13.46 -14.63 17.83
CA GLY A 1 14.76 -15.01 17.33
C GLY A 1 15.22 -14.14 16.17
N GLY A 2 16.50 -14.08 15.94
CA GLY A 2 17.14 -13.35 14.85
C GLY A 2 18.20 -14.20 14.16
N ALA A 3 18.70 -13.72 13.03
CA ALA A 3 19.85 -14.29 12.36
C ALA A 3 21.14 -13.59 12.83
N PRO A 4 22.28 -14.30 12.90
CA PRO A 4 23.57 -13.61 13.06
C PRO A 4 23.78 -12.55 11.95
N ALA A 5 24.51 -11.49 12.27
CA ALA A 5 24.77 -10.39 11.35
C ALA A 5 25.39 -10.89 10.03
N GLU A 6 26.34 -11.82 10.12
CA GLU A 6 27.04 -12.40 8.97
C GLU A 6 26.08 -13.15 8.04
N VAL A 7 25.07 -13.85 8.59
CA VAL A 7 24.03 -14.54 7.79
C VAL A 7 23.18 -13.50 7.08
N ASN A 8 22.75 -12.45 7.77
CA ASN A 8 21.95 -11.39 7.17
C ASN A 8 22.74 -10.63 6.08
N ASP A 9 24.04 -10.35 6.32
CA ASP A 9 24.92 -9.73 5.33
C ASP A 9 25.12 -10.62 4.10
N GLN A 10 25.24 -11.95 4.29
CA GLN A 10 25.35 -12.89 3.18
C GLN A 10 24.05 -12.94 2.37
N GLN A 11 22.89 -12.98 3.03
CA GLN A 11 21.60 -12.94 2.34
C GLN A 11 21.42 -11.62 1.55
N TRP A 12 21.79 -10.49 2.12
CA TRP A 12 21.78 -9.22 1.40
C TRP A 12 22.67 -9.24 0.15
N ARG A 13 23.90 -9.73 0.25
CA ARG A 13 24.79 -9.87 -0.92
C ARG A 13 24.22 -10.78 -2.00
N ASN A 14 23.51 -11.83 -1.62
CA ASN A 14 22.83 -12.73 -2.55
C ASN A 14 21.71 -12.03 -3.32
N GLN A 15 21.03 -11.04 -2.70
CA GLN A 15 19.89 -10.35 -3.28
C GLN A 15 20.28 -9.15 -4.15
N ILE A 16 21.43 -8.54 -3.93
CA ILE A 16 21.83 -7.23 -4.47
C ILE A 16 21.82 -7.13 -6.00
N ARG A 17 21.82 -8.26 -6.72
CA ARG A 17 21.75 -8.32 -8.19
C ARG A 17 20.82 -9.42 -8.69
N LEU A 18 20.01 -9.98 -7.80
CA LEU A 18 19.25 -11.20 -8.15
C LEU A 18 18.13 -10.92 -9.15
N TYR A 19 17.47 -9.79 -9.04
CA TYR A 19 16.30 -9.42 -9.83
C TYR A 19 16.49 -8.12 -10.60
N GLU A 20 17.73 -7.78 -10.93
CA GLU A 20 18.06 -6.53 -11.60
C GLU A 20 17.20 -6.36 -12.87
N PRO A 21 16.41 -5.26 -12.98
CA PRO A 21 15.57 -5.00 -14.15
C PRO A 21 16.42 -4.53 -15.33
N ALA A 22 15.86 -4.62 -16.54
CA ALA A 22 16.53 -4.13 -17.76
C ALA A 22 16.67 -2.59 -17.75
N GLU A 23 15.79 -1.90 -17.05
CA GLU A 23 15.80 -0.44 -16.92
C GLU A 23 15.28 -0.01 -15.53
N GLY A 24 15.58 1.22 -15.15
CA GLY A 24 15.19 1.78 -13.86
C GLY A 24 16.23 1.60 -12.77
N ILE A 25 15.83 1.87 -11.54
CA ILE A 25 16.68 1.76 -10.35
C ILE A 25 16.25 0.53 -9.55
N TYR A 26 17.17 -0.40 -9.36
CA TYR A 26 16.98 -1.55 -8.48
C TYR A 26 17.68 -1.31 -7.15
N ILE A 27 16.94 -1.38 -6.06
CA ILE A 27 17.45 -1.17 -4.71
C ILE A 27 17.20 -2.43 -3.88
N ALA A 28 18.27 -3.04 -3.38
CA ALA A 28 18.22 -4.14 -2.43
C ALA A 28 18.84 -3.65 -1.11
N PRO A 29 18.05 -3.06 -0.19
CA PRO A 29 18.58 -2.52 1.05
C PRO A 29 18.96 -3.64 2.00
N ARG A 30 20.01 -3.42 2.77
CA ARG A 30 20.33 -4.24 3.94
C ARG A 30 19.41 -3.80 5.08
N ALA A 31 18.68 -4.74 5.69
CA ALA A 31 17.82 -4.42 6.81
C ALA A 31 18.61 -3.86 8.01
N PRO A 32 18.09 -2.87 8.73
CA PRO A 32 18.78 -2.25 9.85
C PRO A 32 18.91 -3.17 11.06
N THR A 33 18.05 -4.17 11.20
CA THR A 33 18.09 -5.15 12.30
C THR A 33 18.48 -6.55 11.79
N ASN A 34 18.73 -7.48 12.72
CA ASN A 34 19.03 -8.87 12.42
C ASN A 34 17.90 -9.83 12.91
N ASN A 35 16.68 -9.34 13.04
CA ASN A 35 15.51 -10.12 13.41
C ASN A 35 14.87 -10.75 12.18
N TRP A 36 14.08 -11.83 12.36
CA TRP A 36 13.33 -12.42 11.24
C TRP A 36 12.16 -11.55 10.76
N ASN A 37 11.64 -10.65 11.61
CA ASN A 37 10.61 -9.66 11.29
C ASN A 37 11.18 -8.34 10.74
N LEU A 38 12.44 -8.31 10.39
CA LEU A 38 13.26 -7.15 10.04
C LEU A 38 12.64 -6.20 8.99
N TRP A 39 11.81 -6.73 8.08
CA TRP A 39 11.19 -5.94 7.01
C TRP A 39 9.76 -5.48 7.30
N HIS A 40 9.17 -5.82 8.43
CA HIS A 40 7.86 -5.35 8.83
C HIS A 40 7.80 -4.65 10.19
N GLU A 41 8.95 -4.39 10.79
CA GLU A 41 9.07 -3.51 11.97
C GLU A 41 8.65 -2.08 11.64
N GLY A 42 8.11 -1.35 12.62
CA GLY A 42 7.46 -0.05 12.39
C GLY A 42 8.34 1.02 11.75
N HIS A 43 9.66 1.01 11.98
CA HIS A 43 10.59 1.98 11.40
C HIS A 43 10.86 1.77 9.91
N ILE A 44 10.48 0.62 9.34
CA ILE A 44 10.68 0.31 7.92
C ILE A 44 9.82 1.20 7.03
N ASP A 45 8.64 1.54 7.47
CA ASP A 45 7.73 2.41 6.71
C ASP A 45 8.36 3.78 6.47
N ASP A 46 8.95 4.40 7.52
CA ASP A 46 9.66 5.68 7.40
C ASP A 46 10.92 5.57 6.53
N LEU A 47 11.62 4.43 6.62
CA LEU A 47 12.77 4.16 5.76
C LEU A 47 12.38 4.16 4.29
N PHE A 48 11.31 3.43 3.93
CA PHE A 48 10.86 3.35 2.55
C PHE A 48 10.22 4.66 2.06
N ASP A 49 9.45 5.35 2.90
CA ASP A 49 8.93 6.66 2.53
C ASP A 49 10.08 7.63 2.19
N ARG A 50 11.10 7.71 3.05
CA ARG A 50 12.27 8.56 2.80
C ARG A 50 13.07 8.12 1.57
N LEU A 51 13.22 6.81 1.35
CA LEU A 51 13.91 6.28 0.18
C LEU A 51 13.19 6.66 -1.12
N ILE A 52 11.87 6.49 -1.17
CA ILE A 52 11.04 6.85 -2.32
C ILE A 52 11.12 8.37 -2.58
N GLU A 53 10.98 9.20 -1.52
CA GLU A 53 11.10 10.65 -1.62
C GLU A 53 12.44 11.07 -2.24
N ASN A 54 13.54 10.51 -1.74
CA ASN A 54 14.87 10.80 -2.27
C ASN A 54 15.02 10.36 -3.73
N CYS A 55 14.49 9.20 -4.11
CA CYS A 55 14.52 8.72 -5.49
C CYS A 55 13.71 9.65 -6.42
N VAL A 56 12.54 10.10 -5.99
CA VAL A 56 11.72 11.04 -6.74
C VAL A 56 12.42 12.39 -6.89
N MET A 57 12.93 12.96 -5.79
CA MET A 57 13.50 14.31 -5.76
C MET A 57 14.88 14.40 -6.42
N LEU A 58 15.74 13.40 -6.21
CA LEU A 58 17.16 13.47 -6.58
C LEU A 58 17.49 12.66 -7.83
N ALA A 59 16.72 11.62 -8.14
CA ALA A 59 16.95 10.74 -9.27
C ALA A 59 15.85 10.82 -10.36
N GLY A 60 14.84 11.66 -10.19
CA GLY A 60 13.77 11.84 -11.16
C GLY A 60 12.88 10.61 -11.34
N VAL A 61 12.79 9.74 -10.33
CA VAL A 61 11.94 8.55 -10.38
C VAL A 61 10.47 8.96 -10.47
N ASN A 62 9.74 8.34 -11.40
CA ASN A 62 8.29 8.51 -11.50
C ASN A 62 7.62 7.88 -10.27
N PRO A 63 6.93 8.65 -9.40
CA PRO A 63 6.28 8.12 -8.20
C PRO A 63 5.16 7.12 -8.49
N ASP A 64 4.62 7.09 -9.72
CA ASP A 64 3.62 6.12 -10.13
C ASP A 64 4.22 4.80 -10.68
N LYS A 65 5.55 4.67 -10.67
CA LYS A 65 6.28 3.48 -11.11
C LYS A 65 7.27 2.99 -10.03
N VAL A 66 6.82 2.96 -8.81
CA VAL A 66 7.56 2.39 -7.67
C VAL A 66 6.97 1.01 -7.35
N TYR A 67 7.82 0.01 -7.22
CA TYR A 67 7.42 -1.39 -7.03
C TYR A 67 8.06 -1.97 -5.78
N LEU A 68 7.35 -2.86 -5.11
CA LEU A 68 7.83 -3.57 -3.93
C LEU A 68 7.93 -5.06 -4.24
N MET A 69 9.07 -5.68 -3.95
CA MET A 69 9.21 -7.13 -4.03
C MET A 69 10.07 -7.65 -2.89
N GLY A 70 9.88 -8.91 -2.52
CA GLY A 70 10.64 -9.51 -1.44
C GLY A 70 10.52 -11.02 -1.39
N TYR A 71 11.62 -11.66 -0.96
CA TYR A 71 11.78 -13.10 -0.91
C TYR A 71 11.96 -13.58 0.54
N SER A 72 11.33 -14.68 0.93
CA SER A 72 11.44 -15.27 2.28
C SER A 72 11.07 -14.25 3.37
N ALA A 73 11.96 -13.87 4.27
CA ALA A 73 11.74 -12.79 5.23
C ALA A 73 11.40 -11.45 4.55
N GLY A 74 11.94 -11.18 3.35
CA GLY A 74 11.51 -10.06 2.51
C GLY A 74 10.09 -10.24 1.98
N GLY A 75 9.67 -11.46 1.69
CA GLY A 75 8.29 -11.80 1.32
C GLY A 75 7.31 -11.58 2.48
N ASP A 76 7.72 -11.90 3.72
CA ASP A 76 6.97 -11.54 4.93
C ASP A 76 6.79 -10.02 5.00
N GLY A 77 7.87 -9.27 4.71
CA GLY A 77 7.84 -7.81 4.63
C GLY A 77 6.85 -7.30 3.58
N VAL A 78 6.82 -7.90 2.38
CA VAL A 78 5.87 -7.51 1.33
C VAL A 78 4.42 -7.73 1.76
N TYR A 79 4.10 -8.85 2.39
CA TYR A 79 2.76 -9.09 2.93
C TYR A 79 2.33 -8.03 3.94
N GLN A 80 3.27 -7.50 4.73
CA GLN A 80 3.00 -6.49 5.75
C GLN A 80 2.96 -5.07 5.17
N LEU A 81 3.94 -4.70 4.34
CA LEU A 81 4.11 -3.34 3.82
C LEU A 81 3.11 -3.02 2.70
N ALA A 82 2.86 -3.97 1.79
CA ALA A 82 2.04 -3.71 0.62
C ALA A 82 0.61 -3.23 0.97
N PRO A 83 -0.15 -3.87 1.88
CA PRO A 83 -1.49 -3.41 2.19
C PRO A 83 -1.53 -2.09 2.98
N ARG A 84 -0.51 -1.78 3.80
CA ARG A 84 -0.49 -0.56 4.63
C ARG A 84 0.12 0.65 3.92
N LEU A 85 0.89 0.42 2.86
CA LEU A 85 1.53 1.44 2.01
C LEU A 85 1.09 1.32 0.55
N ALA A 86 -0.10 0.78 0.27
CA ALA A 86 -0.58 0.54 -1.09
C ALA A 86 -0.64 1.82 -1.93
N ASP A 87 -0.80 2.97 -1.31
CA ASP A 87 -0.79 4.27 -1.95
C ASP A 87 0.63 4.77 -2.37
N ARG A 88 1.68 3.99 -2.07
CA ARG A 88 3.08 4.29 -2.47
C ARG A 88 3.56 3.46 -3.65
N PHE A 89 2.92 2.34 -3.96
CA PHE A 89 3.40 1.37 -4.94
C PHE A 89 2.45 1.22 -6.14
N ALA A 90 3.02 0.93 -7.30
CA ALA A 90 2.29 0.57 -8.52
C ALA A 90 1.93 -0.92 -8.56
N ALA A 91 2.75 -1.77 -7.96
CA ALA A 91 2.51 -3.19 -7.75
C ALA A 91 3.43 -3.74 -6.66
N ALA A 92 3.07 -4.90 -6.11
CA ALA A 92 3.91 -5.63 -5.18
C ALA A 92 3.97 -7.13 -5.53
N ALA A 93 5.13 -7.75 -5.26
CA ALA A 93 5.36 -9.17 -5.52
C ALA A 93 5.97 -9.86 -4.29
N MET A 94 5.21 -10.75 -3.68
CA MET A 94 5.62 -11.58 -2.55
C MET A 94 6.16 -12.92 -3.07
N MET A 95 7.32 -13.32 -2.59
CA MET A 95 8.01 -14.55 -2.97
C MET A 95 8.36 -15.37 -1.73
N ALA A 96 7.79 -16.59 -1.63
CA ALA A 96 8.06 -17.57 -0.57
C ALA A 96 7.97 -16.99 0.87
N GLY A 97 7.08 -16.04 1.13
CA GLY A 97 6.88 -15.39 2.42
C GLY A 97 5.70 -15.94 3.22
N HIS A 98 5.53 -15.37 4.41
CA HIS A 98 4.42 -15.63 5.33
C HIS A 98 3.74 -14.32 5.76
N PRO A 99 2.40 -14.20 5.70
CA PRO A 99 1.69 -12.95 6.00
C PRO A 99 1.68 -12.57 7.49
N ASN A 100 1.94 -13.52 8.39
CA ASN A 100 1.77 -13.34 9.83
C ASN A 100 0.35 -12.81 10.15
N ASP A 101 0.24 -11.62 10.75
CA ASP A 101 -1.01 -10.96 11.10
C ASP A 101 -1.50 -9.92 10.07
N ALA A 102 -0.89 -9.88 8.89
CA ALA A 102 -1.27 -8.93 7.84
C ALA A 102 -2.70 -9.16 7.35
N SER A 103 -3.37 -8.07 6.98
CA SER A 103 -4.70 -8.09 6.37
C SER A 103 -4.62 -7.72 4.88
N PRO A 104 -5.31 -8.43 3.97
CA PRO A 104 -5.34 -8.09 2.55
C PRO A 104 -6.21 -6.88 2.21
N LEU A 105 -6.99 -6.35 3.15
CA LEU A 105 -8.00 -5.32 2.90
C LEU A 105 -7.43 -4.05 2.25
N GLY A 106 -6.21 -3.64 2.62
CA GLY A 106 -5.55 -2.47 2.03
C GLY A 106 -5.08 -2.67 0.59
N LEU A 107 -5.09 -3.90 0.06
CA LEU A 107 -4.63 -4.21 -1.30
C LEU A 107 -5.66 -3.88 -2.40
N ARG A 108 -6.79 -3.25 -2.06
CA ARG A 108 -7.88 -3.02 -3.04
C ARG A 108 -7.39 -2.43 -4.37
N ASN A 109 -6.48 -1.47 -4.32
CA ASN A 109 -6.00 -0.74 -5.50
C ASN A 109 -4.56 -1.09 -5.90
N LEU A 110 -3.94 -2.07 -5.23
CA LEU A 110 -2.57 -2.46 -5.47
C LEU A 110 -2.49 -3.85 -6.10
N PRO A 111 -2.08 -3.98 -7.37
CA PRO A 111 -1.81 -5.28 -7.97
C PRO A 111 -0.80 -6.08 -7.14
N PHE A 112 -1.16 -7.31 -6.77
CA PHE A 112 -0.39 -8.13 -5.85
C PHE A 112 -0.09 -9.51 -6.44
N ALA A 113 1.19 -9.84 -6.60
CA ALA A 113 1.62 -11.14 -7.08
C ALA A 113 2.12 -12.02 -5.93
N ILE A 114 1.76 -13.29 -5.98
CA ILE A 114 2.11 -14.32 -4.99
C ILE A 114 2.89 -15.42 -5.71
N PHE A 115 4.11 -15.68 -5.24
CA PHE A 115 4.97 -16.73 -5.76
C PHE A 115 5.39 -17.68 -4.67
N SER A 116 5.23 -19.00 -4.89
CA SER A 116 5.62 -20.04 -3.94
C SER A 116 6.04 -21.31 -4.66
N GLY A 117 6.98 -22.05 -4.10
CA GLY A 117 7.20 -23.44 -4.49
C GLY A 117 6.10 -24.33 -3.94
N ALA A 118 5.64 -25.31 -4.73
CA ALA A 118 4.62 -26.28 -4.28
C ALA A 118 5.09 -27.11 -3.09
N ASP A 119 6.39 -27.35 -2.98
CA ASP A 119 7.04 -28.15 -1.94
C ASP A 119 7.62 -27.29 -0.80
N ASP A 120 7.35 -25.95 -0.76
CA ASP A 120 7.73 -25.08 0.37
C ASP A 120 6.80 -25.29 1.57
N ALA A 121 6.97 -26.45 2.22
CA ALA A 121 6.15 -26.87 3.35
C ALA A 121 6.52 -26.19 4.68
N ALA A 122 7.73 -25.62 4.78
CA ALA A 122 8.17 -24.92 5.98
C ALA A 122 7.22 -23.75 6.28
N TYR A 123 6.76 -23.68 7.53
CA TYR A 123 5.73 -22.72 7.96
C TYR A 123 4.45 -22.75 7.11
N ARG A 124 4.19 -23.84 6.39
CA ARG A 124 3.04 -23.99 5.48
C ARG A 124 2.96 -22.94 4.35
N ARG A 125 4.10 -22.38 3.91
CA ARG A 125 4.11 -21.25 2.98
C ARG A 125 3.35 -21.53 1.68
N ASN A 126 3.50 -22.74 1.10
CA ASN A 126 2.78 -23.18 -0.09
C ASN A 126 1.25 -23.14 0.09
N LYS A 127 0.76 -23.62 1.24
CA LYS A 127 -0.69 -23.61 1.56
C LYS A 127 -1.18 -22.21 1.86
N ILE A 128 -0.42 -21.44 2.63
CA ILE A 128 -0.77 -20.05 2.99
C ILE A 128 -0.79 -19.15 1.76
N ALA A 129 0.11 -19.35 0.80
CA ALA A 129 0.08 -18.63 -0.48
C ALA A 129 -1.26 -18.86 -1.22
N ALA A 130 -1.74 -20.10 -1.28
CA ALA A 130 -3.04 -20.43 -1.89
C ALA A 130 -4.22 -19.88 -1.07
N GLU A 131 -4.17 -20.01 0.26
CA GLU A 131 -5.20 -19.47 1.19
C GLU A 131 -5.30 -17.93 1.08
N TRP A 132 -4.17 -17.23 0.93
CA TRP A 132 -4.15 -15.78 0.75
C TRP A 132 -4.74 -15.36 -0.60
N SER A 133 -4.38 -16.06 -1.67
CA SER A 133 -4.97 -15.82 -2.99
C SER A 133 -6.49 -16.05 -2.97
N ALA A 134 -6.97 -17.11 -2.34
CA ALA A 134 -8.40 -17.37 -2.20
C ALA A 134 -9.13 -16.24 -1.44
N LYS A 135 -8.50 -15.67 -0.41
CA LYS A 135 -9.06 -14.47 0.28
C LYS A 135 -9.15 -13.26 -0.67
N LEU A 136 -8.15 -13.06 -1.52
CA LEU A 136 -8.17 -11.97 -2.52
C LEU A 136 -9.23 -12.23 -3.58
N ASP A 137 -9.43 -13.48 -4.03
CA ASP A 137 -10.51 -13.88 -4.93
C ASP A 137 -11.89 -13.53 -4.33
N ASP A 138 -12.09 -13.85 -3.06
CA ASP A 138 -13.36 -13.56 -2.38
C ASP A 138 -13.61 -12.05 -2.20
N LEU A 139 -12.55 -11.29 -1.89
CA LEU A 139 -12.64 -9.83 -1.83
C LEU A 139 -12.94 -9.23 -3.21
N ALA A 140 -12.30 -9.71 -4.28
CA ALA A 140 -12.54 -9.26 -5.65
C ALA A 140 -13.97 -9.58 -6.12
N LYS A 141 -14.55 -10.72 -5.73
CA LYS A 141 -15.96 -11.05 -6.00
C LYS A 141 -16.93 -10.11 -5.30
N GLN A 142 -16.62 -9.71 -4.05
CA GLN A 142 -17.45 -8.79 -3.27
C GLN A 142 -17.29 -7.33 -3.70
N ASP A 143 -16.15 -6.99 -4.31
CA ASP A 143 -15.81 -5.64 -4.76
C ASP A 143 -15.21 -5.69 -6.18
N PRO A 144 -16.07 -5.83 -7.22
CA PRO A 144 -15.63 -5.90 -8.61
C PRO A 144 -14.73 -4.70 -9.00
N GLY A 145 -13.60 -5.00 -9.63
CA GLY A 145 -12.58 -4.02 -10.00
C GLY A 145 -11.55 -3.73 -8.89
N GLY A 146 -11.71 -4.31 -7.71
CA GLY A 146 -10.72 -4.27 -6.64
C GLY A 146 -9.88 -5.55 -6.55
N TYR A 147 -8.79 -5.48 -5.76
CA TYR A 147 -7.93 -6.61 -5.38
C TYR A 147 -7.32 -7.35 -6.57
N PRO A 148 -6.75 -6.65 -7.57
CA PRO A 148 -6.10 -7.32 -8.70
C PRO A 148 -4.90 -8.12 -8.19
N HIS A 149 -4.89 -9.42 -8.47
CA HIS A 149 -3.83 -10.30 -7.98
C HIS A 149 -3.56 -11.47 -8.93
N ARG A 150 -2.42 -12.13 -8.71
CA ARG A 150 -2.05 -13.39 -9.38
C ARG A 150 -1.36 -14.33 -8.41
N LEU A 151 -1.53 -15.63 -8.63
CA LEU A 151 -0.87 -16.69 -7.89
C LEU A 151 -0.06 -17.59 -8.84
N ASN A 152 1.21 -17.80 -8.51
CA ASN A 152 2.10 -18.74 -9.17
C ASN A 152 2.66 -19.73 -8.15
N ILE A 153 2.19 -20.97 -8.19
CA ILE A 153 2.77 -22.06 -7.41
C ILE A 153 3.53 -22.98 -8.35
N TYR A 154 4.82 -23.15 -8.13
CA TYR A 154 5.71 -23.89 -9.01
C TYR A 154 5.85 -25.35 -8.57
N PRO A 155 5.31 -26.33 -9.34
CA PRO A 155 5.44 -27.75 -9.02
C PRO A 155 6.90 -28.20 -8.92
N GLY A 156 7.20 -29.07 -7.95
CA GLY A 156 8.52 -29.65 -7.73
C GLY A 156 9.59 -28.68 -7.23
N LEU A 157 9.20 -27.46 -6.85
CA LEU A 157 10.11 -26.48 -6.24
C LEU A 157 9.77 -26.27 -4.78
N GLY A 158 10.81 -26.24 -3.94
CA GLY A 158 10.72 -25.90 -2.52
C GLY A 158 10.86 -24.39 -2.28
N HIS A 159 11.51 -24.06 -1.18
CA HIS A 159 11.70 -22.66 -0.77
C HIS A 159 12.46 -21.85 -1.82
N TRP A 160 13.45 -22.41 -2.51
CA TRP A 160 14.11 -21.79 -3.65
C TRP A 160 13.40 -22.13 -4.97
N MET A 161 12.85 -21.12 -5.64
CA MET A 161 12.06 -21.26 -6.87
C MET A 161 12.88 -21.20 -8.15
N ASN A 162 14.22 -21.37 -8.08
CA ASN A 162 15.14 -21.36 -9.24
C ASN A 162 14.98 -20.10 -10.10
N ARG A 163 14.69 -18.95 -9.51
CA ARG A 163 14.43 -17.66 -10.17
C ARG A 163 13.24 -17.64 -11.13
N LYS A 164 12.33 -18.61 -11.08
CA LYS A 164 11.07 -18.54 -11.86
C LYS A 164 10.21 -17.35 -11.43
N ASP A 165 10.28 -16.97 -10.17
CA ASP A 165 9.66 -15.78 -9.58
C ASP A 165 10.20 -14.45 -10.15
N ALA A 166 11.33 -14.46 -10.90
CA ALA A 166 11.84 -13.27 -11.60
C ALA A 166 10.88 -12.70 -12.65
N GLU A 167 9.88 -13.49 -13.11
CA GLU A 167 8.80 -13.00 -13.96
C GLU A 167 7.95 -11.89 -13.32
N ALA A 168 8.07 -11.70 -11.99
CA ALA A 168 7.47 -10.57 -11.29
C ALA A 168 7.96 -9.22 -11.83
N VAL A 169 9.25 -9.11 -12.19
CA VAL A 169 9.85 -7.85 -12.63
C VAL A 169 9.19 -7.31 -13.91
N PRO A 170 9.15 -8.03 -15.03
CA PRO A 170 8.47 -7.53 -16.22
C PRO A 170 6.96 -7.39 -16.03
N TRP A 171 6.33 -8.20 -15.17
CA TRP A 171 4.91 -8.05 -14.88
C TRP A 171 4.63 -6.72 -14.16
N MET A 172 5.39 -6.41 -13.10
CA MET A 172 5.24 -5.14 -12.36
C MET A 172 5.53 -3.93 -13.25
N ALA A 173 6.55 -3.98 -14.11
CA ALA A 173 6.95 -2.88 -14.97
C ALA A 173 5.83 -2.37 -15.90
N ASN A 174 4.85 -3.22 -16.22
CA ASN A 174 3.68 -2.87 -17.04
C ASN A 174 2.57 -2.16 -16.25
N LEU A 175 2.70 -2.05 -14.91
CA LEU A 175 1.68 -1.48 -14.04
C LEU A 175 2.05 -0.06 -13.63
N THR A 176 1.03 0.75 -13.39
CA THR A 176 1.18 2.15 -12.97
C THR A 176 0.19 2.42 -11.84
N ARG A 177 0.67 3.08 -10.78
CA ARG A 177 -0.17 3.48 -9.65
C ARG A 177 -1.22 4.50 -10.09
N ASN A 178 -2.45 4.34 -9.61
CA ASN A 178 -3.44 5.42 -9.61
C ASN A 178 -3.42 6.10 -8.24
N PRO A 179 -2.93 7.35 -8.11
CA PRO A 179 -2.91 8.05 -6.82
C PRO A 179 -4.30 8.59 -6.40
N TRP A 180 -5.27 8.60 -7.31
CA TRP A 180 -6.63 9.12 -7.11
C TRP A 180 -7.70 8.09 -7.44
N PRO A 181 -7.69 6.90 -6.78
CA PRO A 181 -8.72 5.91 -7.05
C PRO A 181 -10.09 6.40 -6.53
N ASP A 182 -11.13 6.08 -7.28
CA ASP A 182 -12.51 6.41 -6.94
C ASP A 182 -13.04 5.65 -5.73
N LYS A 183 -12.40 4.54 -5.35
CA LYS A 183 -12.77 3.73 -4.20
C LYS A 183 -11.54 3.29 -3.40
N ILE A 184 -11.62 3.41 -2.08
CA ILE A 184 -10.56 3.07 -1.13
C ILE A 184 -11.11 2.14 -0.05
N VAL A 185 -10.32 1.15 0.34
CA VAL A 185 -10.47 0.41 1.60
C VAL A 185 -9.19 0.61 2.40
N TRP A 186 -9.26 1.39 3.46
CA TRP A 186 -8.15 1.68 4.36
C TRP A 186 -8.31 0.90 5.65
N HIS A 187 -7.48 -0.08 5.87
CA HIS A 187 -7.49 -0.92 7.08
C HIS A 187 -6.21 -0.73 7.87
N GLN A 188 -6.35 -0.39 9.15
CA GLN A 188 -5.25 -0.16 10.07
C GLN A 188 -4.79 -1.48 10.71
N SER A 189 -3.66 -2.02 10.24
CA SER A 189 -3.03 -3.22 10.80
C SER A 189 -1.51 -3.02 10.88
N GLY A 190 -0.85 -3.70 11.82
CA GLY A 190 0.58 -3.52 12.03
C GLY A 190 0.92 -2.11 12.51
N ARG A 191 1.74 -1.37 11.78
CA ARG A 191 1.98 0.06 12.00
C ARG A 191 0.77 0.88 11.56
N LEU A 192 0.43 1.91 12.36
CA LEU A 192 -0.69 2.81 12.09
C LEU A 192 -0.22 4.00 11.26
N HIS A 193 -1.06 4.43 10.33
CA HIS A 193 -0.81 5.58 9.45
C HIS A 193 -1.94 6.59 9.56
N ASP A 194 -1.60 7.88 9.51
CA ASP A 194 -2.57 8.98 9.53
C ASP A 194 -3.00 9.40 8.10
N ARG A 195 -2.45 8.77 7.06
CA ARG A 195 -2.78 9.07 5.65
C ARG A 195 -2.80 7.79 4.80
N PHE A 196 -3.78 7.72 3.88
CA PHE A 196 -3.86 6.67 2.86
C PHE A 196 -4.61 7.19 1.64
N TYR A 197 -3.98 7.25 0.47
CA TYR A 197 -4.48 7.92 -0.73
C TYR A 197 -4.95 9.35 -0.42
N TRP A 198 -6.24 9.63 -0.65
CA TRP A 198 -6.86 10.93 -0.44
C TRP A 198 -7.58 11.07 0.92
N LEU A 199 -7.38 10.13 1.82
CA LEU A 199 -7.87 10.19 3.20
C LEU A 199 -6.75 10.55 4.18
N ALA A 200 -7.06 11.38 5.18
CA ALA A 200 -6.18 11.61 6.30
C ALA A 200 -6.96 11.66 7.62
N LEU A 201 -6.39 11.10 8.66
CA LEU A 201 -6.87 11.17 10.04
C LEU A 201 -6.12 12.27 10.79
N PRO A 202 -6.72 12.89 11.81
CA PRO A 202 -5.96 13.71 12.75
C PRO A 202 -4.82 12.91 13.37
N ALA A 203 -3.67 13.55 13.58
CA ALA A 203 -2.49 12.90 14.13
C ALA A 203 -2.80 12.17 15.44
N GLY A 204 -2.35 10.91 15.53
CA GLY A 204 -2.51 10.08 16.72
C GLY A 204 -3.92 9.53 16.96
N THR A 205 -4.86 9.68 15.99
CA THR A 205 -6.22 9.13 16.14
C THR A 205 -6.41 7.79 15.43
N ALA A 206 -5.43 7.34 14.65
CA ALA A 206 -5.44 6.03 14.03
C ALA A 206 -5.44 4.92 15.10
N GLN A 207 -6.25 3.89 14.91
CA GLN A 207 -6.38 2.76 15.85
C GLN A 207 -6.30 1.44 15.09
N ARG A 208 -5.68 0.44 15.70
CA ARG A 208 -5.60 -0.93 15.12
C ARG A 208 -7.02 -1.49 14.91
N GLY A 209 -7.23 -2.09 13.75
CA GLY A 209 -8.52 -2.68 13.36
C GLY A 209 -9.49 -1.68 12.73
N LEU A 210 -9.20 -0.38 12.81
CA LEU A 210 -10.00 0.63 12.13
C LEU A 210 -10.06 0.34 10.62
N THR A 211 -11.25 0.42 10.04
CA THR A 211 -11.46 0.26 8.60
C THR A 211 -12.32 1.40 8.08
N ILE A 212 -11.81 2.15 7.11
CA ILE A 212 -12.54 3.20 6.39
C ILE A 212 -12.75 2.72 4.96
N ARG A 213 -14.00 2.77 4.50
CA ARG A 213 -14.35 2.60 3.09
C ARG A 213 -14.79 3.93 2.54
N ALA A 214 -14.23 4.32 1.40
CA ALA A 214 -14.52 5.59 0.77
C ALA A 214 -14.77 5.40 -0.72
N THR A 215 -15.76 6.11 -1.25
CA THR A 215 -16.09 6.11 -2.68
C THR A 215 -16.36 7.53 -3.13
N ALA A 216 -15.78 7.93 -4.27
CA ALA A 216 -16.07 9.18 -4.95
C ALA A 216 -16.79 8.88 -6.27
N SER A 217 -17.97 9.47 -6.46
CA SER A 217 -18.77 9.33 -7.69
C SER A 217 -19.67 10.54 -7.89
N HIS A 218 -19.72 11.09 -9.11
CA HIS A 218 -20.59 12.22 -9.46
C HIS A 218 -20.53 13.37 -8.43
N ASN A 219 -19.34 13.81 -8.09
CA ASN A 219 -19.07 14.85 -7.08
C ASN A 219 -19.59 14.54 -5.65
N THR A 220 -19.93 13.30 -5.39
CA THR A 220 -20.32 12.84 -4.05
C THR A 220 -19.26 11.90 -3.50
N ILE A 221 -18.76 12.20 -2.32
CA ILE A 221 -17.84 11.34 -1.56
C ILE A 221 -18.65 10.68 -0.45
N THR A 222 -18.68 9.36 -0.46
CA THR A 222 -19.33 8.55 0.57
C THR A 222 -18.28 7.84 1.42
N LEU A 223 -18.40 7.97 2.73
CA LEU A 223 -17.47 7.43 3.73
C LEU A 223 -18.25 6.52 4.68
N ASP A 224 -17.85 5.26 4.74
CA ASP A 224 -18.21 4.31 5.81
C ASP A 224 -16.98 4.21 6.73
N ALA A 225 -17.02 4.90 7.85
CA ALA A 225 -15.92 5.11 8.75
C ALA A 225 -16.38 5.03 10.22
N PRO A 226 -16.86 3.86 10.68
CA PRO A 226 -17.39 3.70 12.02
C PRO A 226 -16.31 4.00 13.07
N GLY A 227 -16.68 4.81 14.07
CA GLY A 227 -15.75 5.24 15.12
C GLY A 227 -14.77 6.34 14.72
N VAL A 228 -14.91 6.92 13.51
CA VAL A 228 -14.11 8.06 13.06
C VAL A 228 -14.98 9.32 13.06
N PRO A 229 -14.89 10.16 14.10
CA PRO A 229 -15.76 11.34 14.19
C PRO A 229 -15.33 12.48 13.26
N ARG A 230 -14.07 12.50 12.82
CA ARG A 230 -13.57 13.51 11.87
C ARG A 230 -12.39 12.97 11.05
N LEU A 231 -12.27 13.45 9.82
CA LEU A 231 -11.15 13.17 8.93
C LEU A 231 -10.96 14.33 7.93
N THR A 232 -9.82 14.37 7.28
CA THR A 232 -9.52 15.31 6.21
C THR A 232 -9.57 14.60 4.86
N LEU A 233 -10.34 15.13 3.92
CA LEU A 233 -10.32 14.75 2.52
C LEU A 233 -9.28 15.59 1.79
N ARG A 234 -8.41 14.94 1.09
CA ARG A 234 -7.35 15.52 0.25
C ARG A 234 -7.88 15.47 -1.18
N LEU A 235 -8.33 16.58 -1.71
CA LEU A 235 -9.06 16.63 -2.96
C LEU A 235 -8.19 17.12 -4.13
N HIS A 236 -8.53 16.64 -5.30
CA HIS A 236 -7.90 17.00 -6.58
C HIS A 236 -8.94 16.82 -7.71
N ASP A 237 -8.81 17.58 -8.80
CA ASP A 237 -9.72 17.53 -9.96
C ASP A 237 -9.74 16.16 -10.68
N ARG A 238 -8.77 15.30 -10.43
CA ARG A 238 -8.80 13.90 -10.89
C ARG A 238 -9.76 13.00 -10.09
N LEU A 239 -10.22 13.45 -8.93
CA LEU A 239 -11.13 12.70 -8.06
C LEU A 239 -12.55 13.27 -8.10
N VAL A 240 -12.70 14.60 -8.02
CA VAL A 240 -13.96 15.34 -8.05
C VAL A 240 -13.77 16.64 -8.82
N ASP A 241 -14.82 17.13 -9.48
CA ASP A 241 -14.80 18.45 -10.15
C ASP A 241 -14.92 19.56 -9.10
N LEU A 242 -13.80 20.23 -8.80
CA LEU A 242 -13.76 21.29 -7.80
C LEU A 242 -14.41 22.62 -8.28
N ASP A 243 -14.84 22.71 -9.54
CA ASP A 243 -15.61 23.85 -10.05
C ASP A 243 -17.10 23.71 -9.76
N GLN A 244 -17.55 22.52 -9.35
CA GLN A 244 -18.90 22.20 -8.95
C GLN A 244 -19.01 21.95 -7.44
N PRO A 245 -20.20 22.06 -6.83
CA PRO A 245 -20.41 21.66 -5.44
C PRO A 245 -20.03 20.20 -5.20
N VAL A 246 -19.31 19.94 -4.10
CA VAL A 246 -18.96 18.60 -3.62
C VAL A 246 -19.87 18.25 -2.46
N ARG A 247 -20.44 17.05 -2.51
CA ARG A 247 -21.21 16.50 -1.39
C ARG A 247 -20.39 15.45 -0.65
N VAL A 248 -20.42 15.47 0.69
CA VAL A 248 -19.80 14.43 1.51
C VAL A 248 -20.81 13.81 2.46
N VAL A 249 -20.90 12.49 2.38
CA VAL A 249 -21.75 11.66 3.25
C VAL A 249 -20.82 10.82 4.14
N LEU A 250 -20.89 11.02 5.44
CA LEU A 250 -20.14 10.27 6.45
C LEU A 250 -21.11 9.44 7.30
N ASN A 251 -20.91 8.13 7.34
CA ASN A 251 -21.76 7.19 8.08
C ASN A 251 -23.27 7.38 7.83
N GLY A 252 -23.63 7.57 6.54
CA GLY A 252 -25.02 7.78 6.10
C GLY A 252 -25.58 9.20 6.29
N LYS A 253 -24.81 10.13 6.85
CA LYS A 253 -25.26 11.52 7.07
C LYS A 253 -24.48 12.49 6.17
N THR A 254 -25.18 13.43 5.52
CA THR A 254 -24.53 14.52 4.80
C THR A 254 -23.85 15.46 5.80
N VAL A 255 -22.53 15.53 5.77
CA VAL A 255 -21.70 16.36 6.64
C VAL A 255 -21.23 17.65 5.95
N PHE A 256 -21.16 17.62 4.62
CA PHE A 256 -20.79 18.76 3.78
C PHE A 256 -21.55 18.72 2.46
N ASP A 257 -21.97 19.90 1.97
CA ASP A 257 -22.54 20.07 0.63
C ASP A 257 -22.28 21.53 0.22
N GLY A 258 -21.36 21.73 -0.73
CA GLY A 258 -20.96 23.07 -1.10
C GLY A 258 -19.68 23.13 -1.93
N LYS A 259 -19.22 24.35 -2.19
CA LYS A 259 -18.03 24.61 -3.00
C LYS A 259 -16.76 24.39 -2.16
N VAL A 260 -15.78 23.72 -2.76
CA VAL A 260 -14.43 23.56 -2.18
C VAL A 260 -13.42 24.32 -3.04
N ASN A 261 -12.75 25.28 -2.45
CA ASN A 261 -11.77 26.10 -3.17
C ASN A 261 -10.41 25.41 -3.21
N ARG A 262 -9.74 25.49 -4.36
CA ARG A 262 -8.32 25.10 -4.50
C ARG A 262 -7.45 26.04 -3.66
N GLN A 263 -6.41 25.51 -3.03
CA GLN A 263 -5.56 26.21 -2.07
C GLN A 263 -4.09 25.90 -2.38
N ALA A 264 -3.26 26.91 -2.61
CA ALA A 264 -1.82 26.73 -2.79
C ALA A 264 -1.18 26.02 -1.59
N ASP A 265 -1.63 26.31 -0.36
CA ASP A 265 -1.19 25.64 0.86
C ASP A 265 -1.46 24.12 0.86
N ALA A 266 -2.53 23.65 0.22
CA ALA A 266 -2.83 22.24 0.11
C ALA A 266 -1.75 21.52 -0.73
N ILE A 267 -1.32 22.13 -1.81
CA ILE A 267 -0.22 21.63 -2.66
C ILE A 267 1.09 21.62 -1.87
N LEU A 268 1.44 22.74 -1.24
CA LEU A 268 2.66 22.87 -0.46
C LEU A 268 2.74 21.83 0.66
N LYS A 269 1.69 21.70 1.48
CA LYS A 269 1.61 20.69 2.55
C LYS A 269 1.71 19.27 2.00
N SER A 270 1.10 18.99 0.86
CA SER A 270 1.18 17.67 0.22
C SER A 270 2.61 17.31 -0.17
N LEU A 271 3.32 18.23 -0.79
CA LEU A 271 4.71 18.04 -1.23
C LEU A 271 5.68 17.95 -0.05
N GLN A 272 5.46 18.73 1.01
CA GLN A 272 6.25 18.64 2.25
C GLN A 272 6.08 17.29 2.95
N GLN A 273 4.90 16.68 2.85
CA GLN A 273 4.61 15.39 3.48
C GLN A 273 5.22 14.19 2.75
N ARG A 274 5.27 14.21 1.42
CA ARG A 274 5.66 13.03 0.62
C ARG A 274 6.50 13.30 -0.62
N ALA A 275 6.84 14.54 -0.93
CA ALA A 275 7.59 14.92 -2.14
C ALA A 275 7.04 14.25 -3.43
N ASP A 276 5.74 13.96 -3.49
CA ASP A 276 5.06 13.25 -4.57
C ASP A 276 4.08 14.17 -5.28
N PRO A 277 4.44 14.75 -6.43
CA PRO A 277 3.59 15.70 -7.15
C PRO A 277 2.30 15.07 -7.70
N HIS A 278 2.30 13.74 -7.96
CA HIS A 278 1.14 13.07 -8.55
C HIS A 278 0.03 12.80 -7.53
N SER A 279 0.36 12.76 -6.23
CA SER A 279 -0.60 12.65 -5.12
C SER A 279 -0.76 13.95 -4.32
N ALA A 280 -0.29 15.08 -4.85
CA ALA A 280 -0.46 16.38 -4.24
C ALA A 280 -1.92 16.84 -4.34
N ALA A 281 -2.58 17.05 -3.19
CA ALA A 281 -3.94 17.59 -3.14
C ALA A 281 -3.93 19.07 -3.55
N THR A 282 -4.96 19.49 -4.28
CA THR A 282 -5.19 20.89 -4.62
C THR A 282 -6.17 21.58 -3.66
N ALA A 283 -6.89 20.79 -2.85
CA ALA A 283 -7.75 21.30 -1.79
C ALA A 283 -7.77 20.32 -0.60
N LEU A 284 -7.97 20.86 0.60
CA LEU A 284 -8.18 20.08 1.82
C LEU A 284 -9.56 20.43 2.38
N LEU A 285 -10.33 19.40 2.75
CA LEU A 285 -11.66 19.55 3.34
C LEU A 285 -11.74 18.71 4.63
N ASP A 286 -11.82 19.38 5.76
CA ASP A 286 -12.09 18.74 7.04
C ASP A 286 -13.59 18.43 7.16
N VAL A 287 -13.92 17.18 7.43
CA VAL A 287 -15.29 16.73 7.66
C VAL A 287 -15.41 16.06 9.02
N ALA A 288 -16.53 16.29 9.68
CA ALA A 288 -16.82 15.70 10.98
C ALA A 288 -18.31 15.32 11.06
N GLU A 289 -18.61 14.28 11.83
CA GLU A 289 -19.99 14.04 12.25
C GLU A 289 -20.50 15.26 13.01
N LYS A 290 -21.67 15.76 12.64
CA LYS A 290 -22.33 16.78 13.46
C LYS A 290 -22.67 16.10 14.79
N THR A 291 -22.00 16.48 15.86
CA THR A 291 -22.48 16.17 17.22
C THR A 291 -23.88 16.73 17.32
N GLY A 292 -24.87 15.85 17.48
CA GLY A 292 -26.25 16.28 17.68
C GLY A 292 -26.26 17.28 18.85
N GLY A 293 -26.46 18.55 18.54
CA GLY A 293 -26.88 19.53 19.53
C GLY A 293 -28.33 19.21 19.84
N GLU A 294 -28.61 19.06 21.11
CA GLU A 294 -29.95 19.07 21.66
C GLU A 294 -30.73 20.32 21.24
#